data_e89a4e0291ae82b64306f309ede25966
#
_entry.id   e89a4e0291ae82b64306f309ede25966
#
_cell.length_a   1.000
_cell.length_b   1.000
_cell.length_c   1.000
_cell.angle_alpha   90.00
_cell.angle_beta   90.00
_cell.angle_gamma   90.00
#
_symmetry.space_group_name_H-M   'P 1'
#
loop_
_entity.id
_entity.type
_entity.pdbx_description
1 polymer ?
#
loop_
_entity_poly.entity_id
_entity_poly.type
_entity_poly.pdbx_seq_one_letter_code
_entity_poly.pdbx_strand_id
1 'polypeptide(L)'
;MRRIAGIDYSLTSPAICVWKLTDDDDRFFNFDDCALYYLENPHKRRGSTPHGILNIHATPYPEWKTEEERHELLSNWTMSIITGCEVFIEGYAFATSGTSHVRSIAENTGLLKHKMHKVKQSFTSVPPTVIKKYATGKGNANKEIMYDAFCAEILTPPDLKSRLTPKSKKLRNPVTDIVDSYFICKYGWEEFIAE
;
A
#
# COMPACT_ATOMS: atom_id res chain seq x y z
N MET A 1 0.73 2.33 22.11
CA MET A 1 -0.23 2.03 21.04
C MET A 1 0.54 1.41 19.88
N ARG A 2 0.29 0.14 19.57
CA ARG A 2 0.96 -0.57 18.48
C ARG A 2 0.28 -0.24 17.15
N ARG A 3 1.04 -0.10 16.09
CA ARG A 3 0.55 0.16 14.73
C ARG A 3 1.27 -0.73 13.75
N ILE A 4 0.57 -1.25 12.77
CA ILE A 4 1.13 -2.06 11.69
C ILE A 4 0.89 -1.32 10.38
N ALA A 5 1.91 -1.24 9.53
CA ALA A 5 1.82 -0.62 8.22
C ALA A 5 2.12 -1.63 7.12
N GLY A 6 1.22 -1.76 6.16
CA GLY A 6 1.42 -2.48 4.91
C GLY A 6 1.63 -1.52 3.76
N ILE A 7 2.69 -1.70 2.97
CA ILE A 7 3.12 -0.76 1.93
C ILE A 7 3.19 -1.45 0.57
N ASP A 8 2.37 -1.01 -0.37
CA ASP A 8 2.63 -1.16 -1.81
C ASP A 8 3.36 0.09 -2.30
N TYR A 9 4.69 -0.04 -2.50
CA TYR A 9 5.57 1.10 -2.78
C TYR A 9 5.86 1.25 -4.27
N SER A 10 4.84 1.64 -5.03
CA SER A 10 4.97 1.90 -6.46
C SER A 10 5.46 3.32 -6.76
N LEU A 11 6.08 3.50 -7.95
CA LEU A 11 6.55 4.83 -8.40
C LEU A 11 5.42 5.78 -8.77
N THR A 12 4.24 5.29 -9.11
CA THR A 12 3.18 6.11 -9.71
C THR A 12 1.98 6.31 -8.82
N SER A 13 1.76 5.41 -7.89
CA SER A 13 0.57 5.42 -7.02
C SER A 13 0.83 4.59 -5.77
N PRO A 14 1.86 4.93 -4.97
CA PRO A 14 2.13 4.19 -3.74
C PRO A 14 0.92 4.28 -2.80
N ALA A 15 0.63 3.18 -2.11
CA ALA A 15 -0.42 3.09 -1.12
C ALA A 15 0.09 2.46 0.18
N ILE A 16 -0.47 2.91 1.29
CA ILE A 16 -0.10 2.48 2.63
C ILE A 16 -1.39 2.23 3.41
N CYS A 17 -1.52 1.05 3.98
CA CYS A 17 -2.53 0.75 4.98
C CYS A 17 -1.87 0.77 6.36
N VAL A 18 -2.43 1.52 7.29
CA VAL A 18 -2.01 1.54 8.69
C VAL A 18 -3.16 1.04 9.55
N TRP A 19 -2.98 -0.12 10.15
CA TRP A 19 -3.88 -0.62 11.19
C TRP A 19 -3.44 -0.10 12.56
N LYS A 20 -4.39 0.29 13.37
CA LYS A 20 -4.17 0.78 14.73
C LYS A 20 -4.80 -0.17 15.73
N LEU A 21 -3.99 -0.58 16.69
CA LEU A 21 -4.48 -1.28 17.85
C LEU A 21 -5.45 -0.37 18.61
N THR A 22 -6.68 -0.79 18.77
CA THR A 22 -7.66 -0.20 19.70
C THR A 22 -7.61 -0.97 20.99
N ASP A 23 -7.74 -0.31 22.14
CA ASP A 23 -7.48 -0.88 23.47
C ASP A 23 -8.42 -2.05 23.87
N ASP A 24 -9.44 -2.35 23.08
CA ASP A 24 -10.50 -3.27 23.46
C ASP A 24 -10.43 -4.69 22.87
N ASP A 25 -9.83 -4.94 21.72
CA ASP A 25 -9.69 -6.31 21.17
C ASP A 25 -8.63 -6.45 20.06
N ASP A 26 -7.45 -6.93 20.43
CA ASP A 26 -6.31 -7.17 19.51
C ASP A 26 -6.51 -8.36 18.58
N ARG A 27 -7.56 -9.13 18.78
CA ARG A 27 -7.72 -10.46 18.16
C ARG A 27 -8.31 -10.44 16.78
N PHE A 28 -8.80 -9.29 16.29
CA PHE A 28 -9.44 -9.22 14.99
C PHE A 28 -8.92 -8.05 14.17
N PHE A 29 -8.42 -8.35 12.98
CA PHE A 29 -8.11 -7.33 11.99
C PHE A 29 -9.42 -6.81 11.39
N ASN A 30 -9.70 -5.52 11.57
CA ASN A 30 -10.90 -4.90 11.03
C ASN A 30 -10.51 -3.76 10.07
N PHE A 31 -11.22 -3.68 8.94
CA PHE A 31 -11.05 -2.61 7.96
C PHE A 31 -11.32 -1.22 8.56
N ASP A 32 -12.29 -1.11 9.47
CA ASP A 32 -12.67 0.16 10.09
C ASP A 32 -11.57 0.72 11.01
N ASP A 33 -10.65 -0.12 11.50
CA ASP A 33 -9.48 0.25 12.28
C ASP A 33 -8.26 0.61 11.41
N CYS A 34 -8.40 0.48 10.08
CA CYS A 34 -7.37 0.83 9.12
C CYS A 34 -7.50 2.28 8.66
N ALA A 35 -6.36 2.96 8.50
CA ALA A 35 -6.25 4.20 7.74
C ALA A 35 -5.46 3.91 6.46
N LEU A 36 -6.06 4.18 5.29
CA LEU A 36 -5.45 3.93 3.99
C LEU A 36 -5.00 5.26 3.38
N TYR A 37 -3.76 5.33 2.99
CA TYR A 37 -3.13 6.50 2.38
C TYR A 37 -2.68 6.16 0.97
N TYR A 38 -2.86 7.07 0.03
CA TYR A 38 -2.31 6.91 -1.32
C TYR A 38 -1.95 8.26 -1.95
N LEU A 39 -1.00 8.22 -2.89
CA LEU A 39 -0.71 9.37 -3.75
C LEU A 39 -1.58 9.31 -5.01
N GLU A 40 -2.21 10.43 -5.35
CA GLU A 40 -2.94 10.57 -6.60
C GLU A 40 -1.98 10.45 -7.79
N ASN A 41 -2.42 9.80 -8.85
CA ASN A 41 -1.59 9.64 -10.04
C ASN A 41 -1.26 11.03 -10.65
N PRO A 42 0.03 11.36 -10.88
CA PRO A 42 0.44 12.67 -11.38
C PRO A 42 -0.12 13.02 -12.77
N HIS A 43 -0.50 11.99 -13.55
CA HIS A 43 -1.05 12.16 -14.90
C HIS A 43 -2.59 12.24 -14.93
N LYS A 44 -3.25 12.15 -13.77
CA LYS A 44 -4.70 12.38 -13.68
C LYS A 44 -4.97 13.82 -13.25
N ARG A 45 -5.83 14.52 -14.01
CA ARG A 45 -6.28 15.87 -13.66
C ARG A 45 -6.81 15.87 -12.22
N ARG A 46 -6.33 16.81 -11.42
CA ARG A 46 -6.86 17.16 -10.09
C ARG A 46 -8.39 17.23 -10.17
N GLY A 47 -9.10 16.47 -9.38
CA GLY A 47 -10.56 16.61 -9.39
C GLY A 47 -11.39 15.56 -8.67
N SER A 48 -10.81 14.62 -7.97
CA SER A 48 -11.62 13.69 -7.18
C SER A 48 -10.92 13.25 -5.92
N THR A 49 -10.85 14.14 -4.93
CA THR A 49 -10.72 13.66 -3.55
C THR A 49 -11.92 12.75 -3.31
N PRO A 50 -11.73 11.52 -2.83
CA PRO A 50 -12.85 10.65 -2.49
C PRO A 50 -13.57 11.25 -1.28
N HIS A 51 -14.54 12.13 -1.55
CA HIS A 51 -15.43 12.62 -0.51
C HIS A 51 -16.25 11.44 0.02
N GLY A 52 -16.07 11.14 1.31
CA GLY A 52 -17.00 10.27 2.04
C GLY A 52 -16.55 8.83 2.32
N ILE A 53 -15.27 8.49 2.21
CA ILE A 53 -14.74 7.29 2.85
C ILE A 53 -13.82 7.76 3.98
N LEU A 54 -14.28 7.62 5.21
CA LEU A 54 -13.67 8.25 6.40
C LEU A 54 -12.22 7.80 6.68
N ASN A 55 -11.85 6.61 6.25
CA ASN A 55 -10.53 6.03 6.51
C ASN A 55 -9.60 6.00 5.29
N ILE A 56 -9.95 6.65 4.18
CA ILE A 56 -9.12 6.70 2.97
C ILE A 56 -8.67 8.13 2.68
N HIS A 57 -7.37 8.33 2.67
CA HIS A 57 -6.71 9.64 2.58
C HIS A 57 -5.92 9.75 1.28
N ALA A 58 -6.39 10.62 0.39
CA ALA A 58 -5.68 10.97 -0.83
C ALA A 58 -4.69 12.12 -0.56
N THR A 59 -3.50 12.02 -1.09
CA THR A 59 -2.53 13.11 -1.12
C THR A 59 -2.17 13.42 -2.58
N PRO A 60 -2.15 14.68 -3.01
CA PRO A 60 -1.68 15.02 -4.34
C PRO A 60 -0.26 14.50 -4.57
N TYR A 61 -0.02 13.90 -5.74
CA TYR A 61 1.32 13.47 -6.09
C TYR A 61 2.24 14.71 -6.19
N PRO A 62 3.43 14.69 -5.55
CA PRO A 62 4.31 15.86 -5.57
C PRO A 62 4.85 16.13 -6.98
N GLU A 63 5.13 17.39 -7.28
CA GLU A 63 5.87 17.77 -8.48
C GLU A 63 7.37 17.55 -8.25
N TRP A 64 8.08 17.10 -9.26
CA TRP A 64 9.52 16.83 -9.22
C TRP A 64 10.21 17.28 -10.51
N LYS A 65 11.50 17.55 -10.44
CA LYS A 65 12.34 17.94 -11.58
C LYS A 65 13.29 16.83 -12.00
N THR A 66 13.76 16.02 -11.04
CA THR A 66 14.67 14.89 -11.30
C THR A 66 14.11 13.60 -10.66
N GLU A 67 14.56 12.43 -11.13
CA GLU A 67 14.13 11.16 -10.53
C GLU A 67 14.59 11.01 -9.08
N GLU A 68 15.75 11.56 -8.72
CA GLU A 68 16.27 11.57 -7.35
C GLU A 68 15.33 12.37 -6.43
N GLU A 69 14.91 13.57 -6.87
CA GLU A 69 13.94 14.39 -6.14
C GLU A 69 12.61 13.65 -5.97
N ARG A 70 12.14 12.97 -7.03
CA ARG A 70 10.94 12.13 -6.98
C ARG A 70 11.05 11.04 -5.92
N HIS A 71 12.15 10.27 -5.92
CA HIS A 71 12.39 9.21 -4.96
C HIS A 71 12.47 9.76 -3.53
N GLU A 72 13.08 10.93 -3.37
CA GLU A 72 13.15 11.59 -2.07
C GLU A 72 11.77 12.00 -1.56
N LEU A 73 10.95 12.64 -2.38
CA LEU A 73 9.59 13.07 -2.04
C LEU A 73 8.69 11.88 -1.68
N LEU A 74 8.73 10.80 -2.47
CA LEU A 74 7.97 9.58 -2.19
C LEU A 74 8.40 8.94 -0.88
N SER A 75 9.70 8.83 -0.64
CA SER A 75 10.20 8.24 0.61
C SER A 75 9.91 9.11 1.83
N ASN A 76 9.97 10.44 1.72
CA ASN A 76 9.60 11.37 2.80
C ASN A 76 8.12 11.26 3.15
N TRP A 77 7.23 11.22 2.13
CA TRP A 77 5.80 11.01 2.33
C TRP A 77 5.53 9.68 3.05
N THR A 78 6.15 8.60 2.60
CA THR A 78 6.01 7.29 3.22
C THR A 78 6.49 7.32 4.67
N MET A 79 7.68 7.84 4.95
CA MET A 79 8.24 7.93 6.30
C MET A 79 7.35 8.75 7.25
N SER A 80 6.68 9.80 6.77
CA SER A 80 5.76 10.59 7.60
C SER A 80 4.56 9.81 8.12
N ILE A 81 4.17 8.74 7.42
CA ILE A 81 3.01 7.89 7.75
C ILE A 81 3.43 6.72 8.65
N ILE A 82 4.55 6.04 8.30
CA ILE A 82 4.92 4.75 8.91
C ILE A 82 5.78 4.87 10.17
N THR A 83 6.21 6.06 10.54
CA THR A 83 7.05 6.25 11.74
C THR A 83 6.37 5.69 12.98
N GLY A 84 7.05 4.77 13.65
CA GLY A 84 6.55 4.07 14.85
C GLY A 84 5.53 2.96 14.55
N CYS A 85 5.44 2.47 13.30
CA CYS A 85 4.71 1.27 12.94
C CYS A 85 5.64 0.06 12.86
N GLU A 86 5.10 -1.14 13.05
CA GLU A 86 5.71 -2.36 12.52
C GLU A 86 5.44 -2.39 11.01
N VAL A 87 6.48 -2.47 10.16
CA VAL A 87 6.36 -2.21 8.74
C VAL A 87 6.51 -3.49 7.91
N PHE A 88 5.54 -3.74 7.05
CA PHE A 88 5.57 -4.76 6.01
C PHE A 88 5.52 -4.09 4.64
N ILE A 89 6.48 -4.39 3.78
CA ILE A 89 6.59 -3.79 2.45
C ILE A 89 6.61 -4.87 1.37
N GLU A 90 5.91 -4.65 0.26
CA GLU A 90 6.00 -5.55 -0.88
C GLU A 90 7.43 -5.66 -1.38
N GLY A 91 7.91 -6.89 -1.52
CA GLY A 91 9.22 -7.19 -2.06
C GLY A 91 9.27 -7.11 -3.57
N TYR A 92 10.48 -7.24 -4.14
CA TYR A 92 10.65 -7.24 -5.58
C TYR A 92 10.05 -8.50 -6.22
N ALA A 93 9.32 -8.34 -7.32
CA ALA A 93 9.02 -9.44 -8.22
C ALA A 93 10.29 -9.79 -9.03
N PHE A 94 10.82 -10.98 -8.88
CA PHE A 94 12.05 -11.43 -9.56
C PHE A 94 11.94 -11.59 -11.08
N ALA A 95 10.81 -11.25 -11.71
CA ALA A 95 10.45 -11.73 -13.05
C ALA A 95 10.91 -10.85 -14.23
N THR A 96 11.54 -9.70 -14.04
CA THR A 96 11.92 -8.84 -15.17
C THR A 96 13.27 -8.19 -14.97
N SER A 97 14.34 -8.93 -15.26
CA SER A 97 15.68 -8.36 -15.37
C SER A 97 15.79 -7.45 -16.59
N GLY A 98 16.30 -6.24 -16.42
CA GLY A 98 16.93 -5.49 -17.51
C GLY A 98 16.19 -4.27 -18.05
N THR A 99 15.03 -3.86 -17.57
CA THR A 99 14.39 -2.63 -18.04
C THR A 99 14.76 -1.42 -17.15
N SER A 100 14.84 -0.22 -17.73
CA SER A 100 15.05 1.03 -16.98
C SER A 100 14.03 1.21 -15.85
N HIS A 101 12.81 0.76 -16.06
CA HIS A 101 11.73 0.80 -15.09
C HIS A 101 12.03 -0.02 -13.82
N VAL A 102 12.57 -1.24 -13.98
CA VAL A 102 12.97 -2.08 -12.82
C VAL A 102 14.08 -1.42 -12.01
N ARG A 103 15.02 -0.75 -12.68
CA ARG A 103 16.09 0.00 -12.02
C ARG A 103 15.52 1.14 -11.17
N SER A 104 14.65 1.95 -11.74
CA SER A 104 14.03 3.07 -11.03
C SER A 104 13.18 2.60 -9.82
N ILE A 105 12.47 1.48 -9.94
CA ILE A 105 11.77 0.86 -8.80
C ILE A 105 12.77 0.44 -7.71
N ALA A 106 13.88 -0.18 -8.09
CA ALA A 106 14.88 -0.64 -7.14
C ALA A 106 15.56 0.53 -6.40
N GLU A 107 15.90 1.59 -7.12
CA GLU A 107 16.49 2.82 -6.56
C GLU A 107 15.51 3.49 -5.58
N ASN A 108 14.26 3.66 -5.98
CA ASN A 108 13.21 4.23 -5.13
C ASN A 108 13.02 3.43 -3.83
N THR A 109 12.88 2.11 -3.95
CA THR A 109 12.69 1.23 -2.79
C THR A 109 13.96 1.17 -1.92
N GLY A 110 15.13 1.18 -2.54
CA GLY A 110 16.42 1.23 -1.85
C GLY A 110 16.57 2.47 -0.98
N LEU A 111 16.16 3.64 -1.50
CA LEU A 111 16.18 4.89 -0.73
C LEU A 111 15.24 4.85 0.47
N LEU A 112 14.02 4.33 0.32
CA LEU A 112 13.09 4.17 1.44
C LEU A 112 13.67 3.24 2.51
N LYS A 113 14.19 2.06 2.12
CA LYS A 113 14.83 1.12 3.04
C LYS A 113 16.02 1.73 3.76
N HIS A 114 16.84 2.52 3.05
CA HIS A 114 17.95 3.25 3.66
C HIS A 114 17.47 4.27 4.71
N LYS A 115 16.40 5.04 4.42
CA LYS A 115 15.83 5.99 5.39
C LYS A 115 15.29 5.27 6.63
N MET A 116 14.56 4.18 6.47
CA MET A 116 14.10 3.34 7.59
C MET A 116 15.27 2.85 8.43
N HIS A 117 16.32 2.31 7.79
CA HIS A 117 17.53 1.86 8.48
C HIS A 117 18.19 2.98 9.30
N LYS A 118 18.31 4.18 8.74
CA LYS A 118 18.94 5.33 9.43
C LYS A 118 18.21 5.73 10.71
N VAL A 119 16.89 5.61 10.76
CA VAL A 119 16.09 5.92 11.96
C VAL A 119 15.78 4.68 12.81
N LYS A 120 16.43 3.55 12.51
CA LYS A 120 16.23 2.26 13.20
C LYS A 120 14.77 1.77 13.15
N GLN A 121 14.06 2.10 12.10
CA GLN A 121 12.74 1.58 11.79
C GLN A 121 12.88 0.17 11.23
N SER A 122 12.36 -0.84 11.92
CA SER A 122 12.31 -2.22 11.41
C SER A 122 11.30 -2.34 10.26
N PHE A 123 11.57 -3.25 9.34
CA PHE A 123 10.64 -3.61 8.27
C PHE A 123 10.87 -5.04 7.79
N THR A 124 9.79 -5.68 7.35
CA THR A 124 9.80 -7.00 6.72
C THR A 124 9.40 -6.87 5.25
N SER A 125 10.23 -7.42 4.34
CA SER A 125 9.90 -7.49 2.91
C SER A 125 9.15 -8.79 2.60
N VAL A 126 7.95 -8.69 2.05
CA VAL A 126 7.09 -9.83 1.73
C VAL A 126 6.96 -10.00 0.22
N PRO A 127 7.25 -11.18 -0.36
CA PRO A 127 7.08 -11.40 -1.79
C PRO A 127 5.63 -11.23 -2.25
N PRO A 128 5.38 -10.62 -3.44
CA PRO A 128 4.02 -10.44 -3.98
C PRO A 128 3.21 -11.74 -4.08
N THR A 129 3.87 -12.84 -4.40
CA THR A 129 3.24 -14.16 -4.49
C THR A 129 2.73 -14.69 -3.16
N VAL A 130 3.39 -14.31 -2.04
CA VAL A 130 2.96 -14.66 -0.69
C VAL A 130 1.69 -13.90 -0.35
N ILE A 131 1.65 -12.58 -0.56
CA ILE A 131 0.47 -11.75 -0.32
C ILE A 131 -0.71 -12.21 -1.16
N LYS A 132 -0.51 -12.48 -2.46
CA LYS A 132 -1.57 -12.99 -3.33
C LYS A 132 -2.11 -14.34 -2.87
N LYS A 133 -1.22 -15.27 -2.47
CA LYS A 133 -1.63 -16.56 -1.93
C LYS A 133 -2.39 -16.41 -0.62
N TYR A 134 -1.95 -15.52 0.24
CA TYR A 134 -2.60 -15.20 1.51
C TYR A 134 -4.02 -14.68 1.28
N ALA A 135 -4.18 -13.66 0.42
CA ALA A 135 -5.46 -13.01 0.15
C ALA A 135 -6.47 -13.90 -0.58
N THR A 136 -6.00 -14.78 -1.50
CA THR A 136 -6.88 -15.44 -2.49
C THR A 136 -6.72 -16.95 -2.55
N GLY A 137 -5.77 -17.52 -1.83
CA GLY A 137 -5.35 -18.93 -1.96
C GLY A 137 -4.45 -19.19 -3.19
N LYS A 138 -4.21 -18.19 -4.07
CA LYS A 138 -3.47 -18.35 -5.35
C LYS A 138 -2.36 -17.32 -5.47
N GLY A 139 -1.10 -17.74 -5.50
CA GLY A 139 0.06 -16.84 -5.61
C GLY A 139 0.18 -16.09 -6.95
N ASN A 140 -0.58 -16.48 -7.97
CA ASN A 140 -0.64 -15.82 -9.27
C ASN A 140 -1.97 -15.07 -9.52
N ALA A 141 -2.70 -14.73 -8.45
CA ALA A 141 -3.94 -13.97 -8.56
C ALA A 141 -3.75 -12.66 -9.32
N ASN A 142 -4.70 -12.33 -10.17
CA ASN A 142 -4.74 -11.05 -10.87
C ASN A 142 -5.43 -9.97 -10.03
N LYS A 143 -5.48 -8.73 -10.53
CA LYS A 143 -6.04 -7.57 -9.82
C LYS A 143 -7.52 -7.71 -9.50
N GLU A 144 -8.29 -8.32 -10.38
CA GLU A 144 -9.72 -8.57 -10.19
C GLU A 144 -9.94 -9.56 -9.04
N ILE A 145 -9.22 -10.67 -9.01
CA ILE A 145 -9.32 -11.67 -7.94
C ILE A 145 -8.91 -11.08 -6.58
N MET A 146 -7.88 -10.24 -6.55
CA MET A 146 -7.47 -9.54 -5.33
C MET A 146 -8.56 -8.58 -4.83
N TYR A 147 -9.18 -7.83 -5.73
CA TYR A 147 -10.28 -6.92 -5.39
C TYR A 147 -11.53 -7.66 -4.93
N ASP A 148 -11.87 -8.77 -5.57
CA ASP A 148 -13.00 -9.62 -5.15
C ASP A 148 -12.78 -10.19 -3.75
N ALA A 149 -11.55 -10.63 -3.44
CA ALA A 149 -11.18 -11.07 -2.10
C ALA A 149 -11.31 -9.95 -1.06
N PHE A 150 -10.86 -8.73 -1.39
CA PHE A 150 -11.02 -7.55 -0.54
C PHE A 150 -12.51 -7.25 -0.26
N CYS A 151 -13.35 -7.28 -1.29
CA CYS A 151 -14.78 -7.04 -1.13
C CYS A 151 -15.48 -8.17 -0.34
N ALA A 152 -15.03 -9.40 -0.47
CA ALA A 152 -15.62 -10.54 0.25
C ALA A 152 -15.27 -10.55 1.74
N GLU A 153 -14.12 -9.97 2.10
CA GLU A 153 -13.66 -9.97 3.49
C GLU A 153 -14.31 -8.86 4.34
N ILE A 154 -14.65 -7.74 3.74
CA ILE A 154 -15.17 -6.57 4.44
C ILE A 154 -16.69 -6.63 4.47
N LEU A 155 -17.29 -6.52 5.66
CA LEU A 155 -18.75 -6.63 5.84
C LEU A 155 -19.51 -5.59 4.99
N THR A 156 -18.98 -4.36 4.90
CA THR A 156 -19.54 -3.29 4.07
C THR A 156 -18.41 -2.69 3.25
N PRO A 157 -18.00 -3.36 2.14
CA PRO A 157 -16.85 -2.93 1.38
C PRO A 157 -17.11 -1.56 0.72
N PRO A 158 -16.14 -0.64 0.79
CA PRO A 158 -16.27 0.63 0.09
C PRO A 158 -16.22 0.40 -1.42
N ASP A 159 -17.09 1.06 -2.17
CA ASP A 159 -17.06 1.04 -3.64
C ASP A 159 -15.89 1.86 -4.18
N LEU A 160 -14.66 1.33 -4.00
CA LEU A 160 -13.43 1.99 -4.43
C LEU A 160 -13.39 2.21 -5.94
N LYS A 161 -13.92 1.24 -6.71
CA LYS A 161 -13.86 1.30 -8.17
C LYS A 161 -14.66 2.48 -8.71
N SER A 162 -15.91 2.62 -8.32
CA SER A 162 -16.78 3.71 -8.80
C SER A 162 -16.34 5.08 -8.27
N ARG A 163 -15.77 5.12 -7.07
CA ARG A 163 -15.34 6.38 -6.45
C ARG A 163 -13.98 6.88 -6.96
N LEU A 164 -13.01 5.99 -7.07
CA LEU A 164 -11.63 6.38 -7.44
C LEU A 164 -11.35 6.28 -8.94
N THR A 165 -12.05 5.39 -9.65
CA THR A 165 -11.83 5.15 -11.07
C THR A 165 -13.14 5.08 -11.88
N PRO A 166 -14.08 6.06 -11.75
CA PRO A 166 -15.46 5.97 -12.25
C PRO A 166 -15.56 5.79 -13.77
N LYS A 167 -14.57 6.26 -14.52
CA LYS A 167 -14.53 6.15 -16.00
C LYS A 167 -13.84 4.88 -16.50
N SER A 168 -13.31 4.05 -15.63
CA SER A 168 -12.56 2.86 -16.02
C SER A 168 -13.43 1.61 -15.96
N LYS A 169 -13.48 0.87 -17.06
CA LYS A 169 -14.09 -0.47 -17.09
C LYS A 169 -13.24 -1.53 -16.34
N LYS A 170 -11.92 -1.33 -16.28
CA LYS A 170 -10.96 -2.23 -15.62
C LYS A 170 -10.51 -1.64 -14.29
N LEU A 171 -10.14 -2.50 -13.34
CA LEU A 171 -9.48 -2.07 -12.12
C LEU A 171 -8.12 -1.43 -12.44
N ARG A 172 -7.86 -0.30 -11.82
CA ARG A 172 -6.63 0.49 -12.00
C ARG A 172 -6.21 1.15 -10.71
N ASN A 173 -4.99 1.63 -10.68
CA ASN A 173 -4.48 2.48 -9.60
C ASN A 173 -5.38 3.73 -9.43
N PRO A 174 -5.64 4.18 -8.21
CA PRO A 174 -5.06 3.71 -6.95
C PRO A 174 -5.79 2.51 -6.32
N VAL A 175 -6.92 2.03 -6.88
CA VAL A 175 -7.73 0.96 -6.29
C VAL A 175 -6.90 -0.29 -6.03
N THR A 176 -6.10 -0.72 -7.01
CA THR A 176 -5.27 -1.93 -6.88
C THR A 176 -4.22 -1.80 -5.80
N ASP A 177 -3.55 -0.64 -5.73
CA ASP A 177 -2.47 -0.41 -4.77
C ASP A 177 -3.01 -0.29 -3.33
N ILE A 178 -4.22 0.27 -3.18
CA ILE A 178 -4.95 0.29 -1.89
C ILE A 178 -5.26 -1.14 -1.43
N VAL A 179 -5.76 -1.99 -2.32
CA VAL A 179 -6.08 -3.39 -2.02
C VAL A 179 -4.82 -4.19 -1.64
N ASP A 180 -3.75 -4.01 -2.41
CA ASP A 180 -2.48 -4.68 -2.14
C ASP A 180 -1.90 -4.22 -0.78
N SER A 181 -1.90 -2.91 -0.48
CA SER A 181 -1.45 -2.39 0.82
C SER A 181 -2.28 -2.90 2.00
N TYR A 182 -3.59 -3.07 1.82
CA TYR A 182 -4.47 -3.65 2.84
C TYR A 182 -4.08 -5.08 3.18
N PHE A 183 -3.91 -5.94 2.17
CA PHE A 183 -3.52 -7.33 2.41
C PHE A 183 -2.10 -7.48 2.93
N ILE A 184 -1.18 -6.59 2.56
CA ILE A 184 0.16 -6.55 3.17
C ILE A 184 0.06 -6.21 4.65
N CYS A 185 -0.78 -5.23 5.02
CA CYS A 185 -1.00 -4.85 6.41
C CYS A 185 -1.63 -5.98 7.23
N LYS A 186 -2.67 -6.63 6.68
CA LYS A 186 -3.34 -7.76 7.32
C LYS A 186 -2.42 -8.95 7.51
N TYR A 187 -1.64 -9.30 6.49
CA TYR A 187 -0.61 -10.32 6.59
C TYR A 187 0.38 -10.01 7.72
N GLY A 188 0.85 -8.78 7.78
CA GLY A 188 1.75 -8.31 8.83
C GLY A 188 1.13 -8.36 10.22
N TRP A 189 -0.17 -8.09 10.34
CA TRP A 189 -0.90 -8.23 11.60
C TRP A 189 -0.95 -9.70 12.07
N GLU A 190 -1.25 -10.65 11.18
CA GLU A 190 -1.27 -12.07 11.55
C GLU A 190 0.11 -12.59 11.97
N GLU A 191 1.17 -12.22 11.22
CA GLU A 191 2.56 -12.57 11.58
C GLU A 191 2.94 -12.02 12.95
N PHE A 192 2.55 -10.77 13.23
CA PHE A 192 2.88 -10.08 14.47
C PHE A 192 2.12 -10.62 15.68
N ILE A 193 0.87 -11.08 15.53
CA ILE A 193 0.07 -11.66 16.62
C ILE A 193 0.47 -13.12 16.87
N ALA A 194 1.06 -13.81 15.87
CA ALA A 194 1.54 -15.17 16.01
C ALA A 194 2.86 -15.27 16.82
N GLU A 195 3.59 -14.15 17.04
CA GLU A 195 4.79 -14.04 17.90
C GLU A 195 4.40 -13.76 19.35
#